data_c47105c8ba20955ea5b140e889efcd81
#
_entry.id   c47105c8ba20955ea5b140e889efcd81
#
_cell.length_a   1.000
_cell.length_b   1.000
_cell.length_c   1.000
_cell.angle_alpha   90.00
_cell.angle_beta   90.00
_cell.angle_gamma   90.00
#
_symmetry.space_group_name_H-M   'P 1'
#
loop_
_entity.id
_entity.type
_entity.pdbx_description
1 polymer ?
#
loop_
_entity_poly.entity_id
_entity_poly.type
_entity_poly.pdbx_seq_one_letter_code
_entity_poly.pdbx_strand_id
1 'polypeptide(L)'
;MTNSNAEKLFDELEKSYEEIIAQMEDSFTSHQFIEKLSQAHQDIYVQVLNEYSKNGQPFKSVHSVIAKRLGNFKHLVKYDKWIPKSENIFGDYNGAMVWQKVK
;
A
#
# COMPACT_ATOMS: atom_id res chain seq x y z
N MET A 1 -10.92 14.41 11.68
CA MET A 1 -12.17 14.06 10.99
C MET A 1 -11.92 12.93 10.01
N THR A 2 -12.75 11.90 10.06
CA THR A 2 -12.60 10.74 9.18
C THR A 2 -13.12 11.09 7.78
N ASN A 3 -12.32 10.82 6.75
CA ASN A 3 -12.75 11.01 5.36
C ASN A 3 -13.47 9.74 4.91
N SER A 4 -14.81 9.75 5.00
CA SER A 4 -15.62 8.57 4.69
C SER A 4 -15.55 8.14 3.23
N ASN A 5 -15.30 9.06 2.30
CA ASN A 5 -15.09 8.70 0.89
C ASN A 5 -13.78 7.98 0.71
N ALA A 6 -12.72 8.47 1.37
CA ALA A 6 -11.41 7.81 1.34
C ALA A 6 -11.49 6.41 1.94
N GLU A 7 -12.20 6.26 3.07
CA GLU A 7 -12.38 4.96 3.72
C GLU A 7 -13.02 3.95 2.76
N LYS A 8 -14.07 4.35 2.06
CA LYS A 8 -14.74 3.48 1.09
C LYS A 8 -13.82 3.09 -0.06
N LEU A 9 -13.01 4.04 -0.54
CA LEU A 9 -12.06 3.77 -1.62
C LEU A 9 -10.96 2.84 -1.17
N PHE A 10 -10.44 3.00 0.05
CA PHE A 10 -9.47 2.06 0.61
C PHE A 10 -10.07 0.66 0.78
N ASP A 11 -11.33 0.57 1.19
CA ASP A 11 -12.01 -0.72 1.29
C ASP A 11 -12.11 -1.40 -0.09
N GLU A 12 -12.34 -0.63 -1.14
CA GLU A 12 -12.35 -1.15 -2.51
C GLU A 12 -10.97 -1.64 -2.91
N LEU A 13 -9.91 -0.89 -2.59
CA LEU A 13 -8.54 -1.34 -2.87
C LEU A 13 -8.22 -2.64 -2.12
N GLU A 14 -8.66 -2.77 -0.88
CA GLU A 14 -8.41 -3.97 -0.08
C GLU A 14 -8.98 -5.23 -0.73
N LYS A 15 -10.06 -5.12 -1.48
CA LYS A 15 -10.62 -6.27 -2.20
C LYS A 15 -9.64 -6.87 -3.21
N SER A 16 -8.64 -6.10 -3.62
CA SER A 16 -7.61 -6.53 -4.57
C SER A 16 -6.32 -6.99 -3.91
N TYR A 17 -6.19 -6.81 -2.58
CA TYR A 17 -4.94 -7.11 -1.87
C TYR A 17 -4.51 -8.56 -2.03
N GLU A 18 -5.45 -9.50 -1.89
CA GLU A 18 -5.14 -10.93 -2.00
C GLU A 18 -4.53 -11.26 -3.37
N GLU A 19 -5.12 -10.72 -4.42
CA GLU A 19 -4.65 -10.90 -5.80
C GLU A 19 -3.23 -10.33 -5.97
N ILE A 20 -2.98 -9.14 -5.43
CA ILE A 20 -1.68 -8.49 -5.55
C ILE A 20 -0.63 -9.23 -4.71
N ILE A 21 -0.97 -9.64 -3.49
CA ILE A 21 -0.07 -10.43 -2.64
C ILE A 21 0.36 -11.70 -3.35
N ALA A 22 -0.59 -12.36 -4.04
CA ALA A 22 -0.28 -13.58 -4.78
C ALA A 22 0.78 -13.36 -5.86
N GLN A 23 0.89 -12.15 -6.39
CA GLN A 23 1.87 -11.80 -7.43
C GLN A 23 3.22 -11.36 -6.87
N MET A 24 3.32 -11.14 -5.54
CA MET A 24 4.56 -10.69 -4.92
C MET A 24 5.51 -11.88 -4.72
N GLU A 25 6.81 -11.58 -4.56
CA GLU A 25 7.79 -12.54 -4.11
C GLU A 25 7.45 -12.98 -2.68
N ASP A 26 8.08 -14.05 -2.19
CA ASP A 26 7.85 -14.54 -0.82
C ASP A 26 8.18 -13.48 0.24
N SER A 27 9.14 -12.61 -0.05
CA SER A 27 9.48 -11.44 0.76
C SER A 27 9.38 -10.20 -0.11
N PHE A 28 8.70 -9.18 0.37
CA PHE A 28 8.52 -7.95 -0.40
C PHE A 28 8.41 -6.74 0.53
N THR A 29 8.71 -5.56 -0.01
CA THR A 29 8.56 -4.31 0.72
C THR A 29 7.18 -3.71 0.46
N SER A 30 6.74 -2.83 1.39
CA SER A 30 5.52 -2.07 1.19
C SER A 30 5.58 -1.23 -0.09
N HIS A 31 6.77 -0.73 -0.46
CA HIS A 31 6.94 0.04 -1.70
C HIS A 31 6.64 -0.81 -2.94
N GLN A 32 7.12 -2.05 -2.96
CA GLN A 32 6.86 -2.97 -4.07
C GLN A 32 5.38 -3.31 -4.18
N PHE A 33 4.73 -3.51 -3.04
CA PHE A 33 3.30 -3.77 -3.00
C PHE A 33 2.50 -2.58 -3.53
N ILE A 34 2.82 -1.36 -3.07
CA ILE A 34 2.16 -0.13 -3.49
C ILE A 34 2.29 0.06 -5.00
N GLU A 35 3.49 -0.14 -5.53
CA GLU A 35 3.72 -0.01 -6.97
C GLU A 35 2.83 -0.95 -7.78
N LYS A 36 2.79 -2.21 -7.39
CA LYS A 36 1.99 -3.22 -8.08
C LYS A 36 0.49 -2.91 -7.98
N LEU A 37 0.02 -2.58 -6.78
CA LEU A 37 -1.37 -2.26 -6.54
C LEU A 37 -1.81 -1.04 -7.36
N SER A 38 -1.00 0.03 -7.33
CA SER A 38 -1.33 1.27 -8.04
C SER A 38 -1.38 1.07 -9.56
N GLN A 39 -0.50 0.23 -10.08
CA GLN A 39 -0.49 -0.07 -11.52
C GLN A 39 -1.68 -0.93 -11.94
N ALA A 40 -2.07 -1.87 -11.10
CA ALA A 40 -3.17 -2.80 -11.40
C ALA A 40 -4.55 -2.15 -11.25
N HIS A 41 -4.68 -1.17 -10.35
CA HIS A 41 -5.96 -0.54 -10.01
C HIS A 41 -5.82 0.99 -10.02
N GLN A 42 -5.39 1.52 -11.17
CA GLN A 42 -5.07 2.94 -11.34
C GLN A 42 -6.26 3.85 -11.07
N ASP A 43 -7.44 3.48 -11.52
CA ASP A 43 -8.64 4.30 -11.37
C ASP A 43 -8.98 4.56 -9.90
N ILE A 44 -9.02 3.53 -9.08
CA ILE A 44 -9.30 3.66 -7.65
C ILE A 44 -8.16 4.38 -6.95
N TYR A 45 -6.92 4.04 -7.32
CA TYR A 45 -5.72 4.66 -6.75
C TYR A 45 -5.75 6.19 -6.95
N VAL A 46 -6.06 6.64 -8.16
CA VAL A 46 -6.15 8.07 -8.47
C VAL A 46 -7.27 8.73 -7.69
N GLN A 47 -8.41 8.06 -7.52
CA GLN A 47 -9.52 8.59 -6.74
C GLN A 47 -9.13 8.79 -5.28
N VAL A 48 -8.41 7.83 -4.69
CA VAL A 48 -7.92 7.95 -3.31
C VAL A 48 -6.96 9.12 -3.19
N LEU A 49 -6.01 9.25 -4.11
CA LEU A 49 -5.07 10.37 -4.13
C LEU A 49 -5.81 11.70 -4.17
N ASN A 50 -6.86 11.77 -4.97
CA ASN A 50 -7.64 13.00 -5.12
C ASN A 50 -8.29 13.40 -3.79
N GLU A 51 -8.74 12.43 -2.98
CA GLU A 51 -9.34 12.72 -1.66
C GLU A 51 -8.33 13.35 -0.71
N TYR A 52 -7.03 13.12 -0.92
CA TYR A 52 -5.97 13.67 -0.07
C TYR A 52 -5.21 14.82 -0.72
N SER A 53 -5.66 15.27 -1.91
CA SER A 53 -4.93 16.28 -2.68
C SER A 53 -4.73 17.59 -1.93
N LYS A 54 -5.65 17.95 -1.03
CA LYS A 54 -5.62 19.22 -0.30
C LYS A 54 -4.65 19.22 0.88
N ASN A 55 -4.13 18.07 1.31
CA ASN A 55 -3.24 18.04 2.47
C ASN A 55 -1.77 18.30 2.12
N GLY A 56 -1.46 18.50 0.84
CA GLY A 56 -0.12 18.84 0.38
C GLY A 56 0.82 17.66 0.13
N GLN A 57 0.50 16.48 0.65
CA GLN A 57 1.32 15.28 0.51
C GLN A 57 0.45 14.04 0.27
N PRO A 58 -0.35 14.02 -0.81
CA PRO A 58 -1.29 12.92 -1.04
C PRO A 58 -0.61 11.56 -1.18
N PHE A 59 0.53 11.49 -1.87
CA PHE A 59 1.23 10.21 -2.04
C PHE A 59 1.67 9.64 -0.70
N LYS A 60 2.29 10.47 0.15
CA LYS A 60 2.75 10.03 1.46
C LYS A 60 1.59 9.52 2.32
N SER A 61 0.49 10.25 2.36
CA SER A 61 -0.68 9.91 3.16
C SER A 61 -1.33 8.61 2.67
N VAL A 62 -1.56 8.50 1.37
CA VAL A 62 -2.22 7.33 0.77
C VAL A 62 -1.33 6.09 0.89
N HIS A 63 -0.04 6.21 0.56
CA HIS A 63 0.89 5.07 0.62
C HIS A 63 1.03 4.53 2.04
N SER A 64 1.04 5.42 3.04
CA SER A 64 1.09 5.03 4.44
C SER A 64 -0.12 4.16 4.82
N VAL A 65 -1.31 4.55 4.40
CA VAL A 65 -2.53 3.78 4.69
C VAL A 65 -2.52 2.44 3.95
N ILE A 66 -2.14 2.43 2.68
CA ILE A 66 -2.05 1.18 1.90
C ILE A 66 -1.12 0.19 2.59
N ALA A 67 0.05 0.65 3.02
CA ALA A 67 1.04 -0.19 3.69
C ALA A 67 0.51 -0.75 5.02
N LYS A 68 -0.13 0.09 5.83
CA LYS A 68 -0.67 -0.33 7.13
C LYS A 68 -1.81 -1.34 6.99
N ARG A 69 -2.62 -1.21 5.96
CA ARG A 69 -3.75 -2.13 5.73
C ARG A 69 -3.31 -3.54 5.36
N LEU A 70 -2.04 -3.74 4.95
CA LEU A 70 -1.48 -5.09 4.78
C LEU A 70 -1.57 -5.89 6.08
N GLY A 71 -1.50 -5.23 7.23
CA GLY A 71 -1.63 -5.86 8.53
C GLY A 71 -2.99 -6.51 8.77
N ASN A 72 -4.01 -6.18 7.98
CA ASN A 72 -5.32 -6.81 8.06
C ASN A 72 -5.35 -8.21 7.42
N PHE A 73 -4.28 -8.57 6.71
CA PHE A 73 -4.20 -9.82 5.93
C PHE A 73 -3.25 -10.83 6.59
N LYS A 74 -3.42 -11.02 7.90
CA LYS A 74 -2.54 -11.88 8.72
C LYS A 74 -2.52 -13.34 8.25
N HIS A 75 -3.55 -13.76 7.57
CA HIS A 75 -3.63 -15.11 7.01
C HIS A 75 -2.79 -15.27 5.72
N LEU A 76 -2.37 -14.15 5.12
CA LEU A 76 -1.61 -14.16 3.86
C LEU A 76 -0.20 -13.63 4.02
N VAL A 77 0.02 -12.67 4.92
CA VAL A 77 1.33 -12.04 5.13
C VAL A 77 1.59 -11.83 6.61
N LYS A 78 2.88 -11.77 6.96
CA LYS A 78 3.29 -11.37 8.30
C LYS A 78 4.36 -10.29 8.19
N TYR A 79 4.32 -9.34 9.12
CA TYR A 79 5.34 -8.30 9.21
C TYR A 79 6.67 -8.94 9.62
N ASP A 80 7.74 -8.62 8.88
CA ASP A 80 9.08 -9.10 9.17
C ASP A 80 9.90 -8.04 9.90
N LYS A 81 10.15 -6.91 9.23
CA LYS A 81 10.99 -5.85 9.78
C LYS A 81 10.76 -4.54 9.04
N TRP A 82 11.27 -3.47 9.62
CA TRP A 82 11.31 -2.17 8.96
C TRP A 82 12.74 -1.91 8.48
N ILE A 83 12.89 -1.42 7.25
CA ILE A 83 14.19 -1.04 6.71
C ILE A 83 14.21 0.46 6.46
N PRO A 84 15.33 1.15 6.81
CA PRO A 84 15.37 2.61 6.71
C PRO A 84 15.54 3.13 5.28
N LYS A 85 15.97 2.29 4.35
CA LYS A 85 16.29 2.71 2.99
C LYS A 85 15.80 1.70 1.97
N SER A 86 14.72 2.07 1.28
CA SER A 86 14.11 1.25 0.23
C SER A 86 13.67 2.17 -0.89
N GLU A 87 13.88 1.77 -2.13
CA GLU A 87 13.44 2.54 -3.28
C GLU A 87 11.91 2.54 -3.35
N ASN A 88 11.31 3.73 -3.40
CA ASN A 88 9.88 3.88 -3.52
C ASN A 88 9.45 3.94 -5.00
N ILE A 89 8.15 4.12 -5.24
CA ILE A 89 7.63 4.08 -6.63
C ILE A 89 8.15 5.23 -7.51
N PHE A 90 8.76 6.24 -6.93
CA PHE A 90 9.32 7.38 -7.66
C PHE A 90 10.82 7.28 -7.87
N GLY A 91 11.45 6.21 -7.39
CA GLY A 91 12.90 6.05 -7.48
C GLY A 91 13.67 6.70 -6.35
N ASP A 92 12.98 7.29 -5.37
CA ASP A 92 13.60 7.87 -4.18
C ASP A 92 13.73 6.80 -3.09
N TYR A 93 14.61 7.04 -2.12
CA TYR A 93 14.86 6.10 -1.03
C TYR A 93 14.29 6.62 0.29
N ASN A 94 13.48 5.80 0.94
CA ASN A 94 12.96 6.09 2.28
C ASN A 94 12.59 4.79 2.99
N GLY A 95 12.09 4.88 4.22
CA GLY A 95 11.78 3.70 5.03
C GLY A 95 10.62 2.90 4.49
N ALA A 96 10.66 1.58 4.68
CA ALA A 96 9.60 0.69 4.26
C ALA A 96 9.49 -0.51 5.20
N MET A 97 8.29 -1.06 5.30
CA MET A 97 8.04 -2.32 5.97
C MET A 97 8.37 -3.47 5.02
N VAL A 98 8.95 -4.54 5.58
CA VAL A 98 9.20 -5.78 4.85
C VAL A 98 8.19 -6.81 5.33
N TRP A 99 7.56 -7.48 4.38
CA TRP A 99 6.52 -8.47 4.63
C TRP A 99 6.93 -9.82 4.07
N GLN A 100 6.51 -10.89 4.75
CA GLN A 100 6.74 -12.27 4.29
C GLN A 100 5.39 -12.89 3.99
N LYS A 101 5.32 -13.65 2.89
CA LYS A 101 4.10 -14.42 2.60
C LYS A 101 3.99 -15.59 3.56
N VAL A 102 2.81 -15.80 4.10
CA VAL A 102 2.50 -16.94 4.96
C VAL A 102 2.35 -18.18 4.08
N LYS A 103 3.00 -19.26 4.47
CA LYS A 103 2.96 -20.53 3.73
C LYS A 103 2.22 -21.59 4.50
#